data_d2e4596d1ef3436a1bde7604f7896a01
#
_entry.id   d2e4596d1ef3436a1bde7604f7896a01
#
_cell.length_a   1.000
_cell.length_b   1.000
_cell.length_c   1.000
_cell.angle_alpha   90.00
_cell.angle_beta   90.00
_cell.angle_gamma   90.00
#
_symmetry.space_group_name_H-M   'P 1'
#
loop_
_entity.id
_entity.type
_entity.pdbx_description
1 polymer ?
#
loop_
_entity_poly.entity_id
_entity_poly.type
_entity_poly.pdbx_seq_one_letter_code
_entity_poly.pdbx_strand_id
1 'polypeptide(L)'
;KQDLFTLYPEAPLCRNCNACTEACPQKIDVREGVWKAVFGDFKSVSEMFMDCVMCGLCVPVCIADIAPNLVALYASRVQGAHFTEKPERLDHRIKEIADGKYKDEWARVMKMTEQELARVCAELK
;
A
#
# COMPACT_ATOMS: atom_id res chain seq x y z
N LYS A 1 15.90 9.56 -8.26
CA LYS A 1 15.12 9.28 -7.04
C LYS A 1 14.04 10.36 -6.94
N GLN A 2 12.79 10.02 -7.16
CA GLN A 2 11.70 10.99 -7.08
C GLN A 2 11.28 11.12 -5.61
N ASP A 3 11.35 12.33 -5.06
CA ASP A 3 10.89 12.63 -3.70
C ASP A 3 9.38 12.95 -3.68
N LEU A 4 8.82 13.10 -2.47
CA LEU A 4 7.40 13.37 -2.28
C LEU A 4 6.94 14.61 -3.06
N PHE A 5 7.69 15.70 -3.00
CA PHE A 5 7.28 16.98 -3.60
C PHE A 5 7.46 17.01 -5.13
N THR A 6 8.31 16.16 -5.67
CA THR A 6 8.40 15.94 -7.12
C THR A 6 7.18 15.20 -7.66
N LEU A 7 6.65 14.22 -6.89
CA LEU A 7 5.49 13.42 -7.30
C LEU A 7 4.15 14.05 -6.92
N TYR A 8 4.11 14.74 -5.79
CA TYR A 8 2.90 15.36 -5.21
C TYR A 8 3.22 16.78 -4.76
N PRO A 9 3.47 17.72 -5.69
CA PRO A 9 3.82 19.11 -5.35
C PRO A 9 2.69 19.84 -4.62
N GLU A 10 1.44 19.36 -4.74
CA GLU A 10 0.27 19.88 -4.05
C GLU A 10 0.18 19.46 -2.57
N ALA A 11 0.91 18.43 -2.12
CA ALA A 11 0.80 17.92 -0.75
C ALA A 11 1.00 19.01 0.34
N PRO A 12 2.00 19.92 0.24
CA PRO A 12 2.18 21.00 1.23
C PRO A 12 1.11 22.09 1.16
N LEU A 13 0.24 22.10 0.14
CA LEU A 13 -0.83 23.08 0.01
C LEU A 13 -2.08 22.71 0.84
N CYS A 14 -2.01 21.69 1.67
CA CYS A 14 -3.10 21.23 2.53
C CYS A 14 -3.67 22.39 3.36
N ARG A 15 -4.98 22.65 3.23
CA ARG A 15 -5.72 23.72 3.93
C ARG A 15 -6.16 23.33 5.34
N ASN A 16 -5.82 22.14 5.81
CA ASN A 16 -6.18 21.66 7.15
C ASN A 16 -7.70 21.66 7.44
N CYS A 17 -8.54 21.51 6.40
CA CYS A 17 -9.99 21.64 6.49
C CYS A 17 -10.71 20.40 7.04
N ASN A 18 -10.03 19.27 7.21
CA ASN A 18 -10.53 17.99 7.73
C ASN A 18 -11.52 17.23 6.83
N ALA A 19 -11.91 17.75 5.66
CA ALA A 19 -12.90 17.10 4.79
C ALA A 19 -12.51 15.67 4.38
N CYS A 20 -11.22 15.42 4.14
CA CYS A 20 -10.71 14.09 3.79
C CYS A 20 -10.81 13.07 4.94
N THR A 21 -10.64 13.51 6.19
CA THR A 21 -10.82 12.69 7.40
C THR A 21 -12.29 12.35 7.60
N GLU A 22 -13.19 13.32 7.46
CA GLU A 22 -14.63 13.11 7.58
C GLU A 22 -15.18 12.16 6.49
N ALA A 23 -14.61 12.21 5.29
CA ALA A 23 -15.00 11.34 4.18
C ALA A 23 -14.43 9.90 4.29
N CYS A 24 -13.54 9.64 5.25
CA CYS A 24 -12.85 8.34 5.36
C CYS A 24 -13.77 7.28 5.99
N PRO A 25 -14.14 6.20 5.28
CA PRO A 25 -14.97 5.13 5.84
C PRO A 25 -14.24 4.32 6.93
N GLN A 26 -12.91 4.31 6.91
CA GLN A 26 -12.07 3.64 7.90
C GLN A 26 -11.76 4.52 9.12
N LYS A 27 -12.29 5.75 9.17
CA LYS A 27 -12.06 6.72 10.25
C LYS A 27 -10.59 7.04 10.52
N ILE A 28 -9.76 6.98 9.48
CA ILE A 28 -8.36 7.38 9.54
C ILE A 28 -8.30 8.91 9.60
N ASP A 29 -7.43 9.48 10.45
CA ASP A 29 -7.13 10.92 10.38
C ASP A 29 -6.24 11.21 9.15
N VAL A 30 -6.92 11.32 8.00
CA VAL A 30 -6.27 11.51 6.69
C VAL A 30 -5.54 12.84 6.62
N ARG A 31 -6.12 13.90 7.21
CA ARG A 31 -5.51 15.22 7.28
C ARG A 31 -4.18 15.18 8.02
N GLU A 32 -4.15 14.58 9.21
CA GLU A 32 -2.95 14.39 10.02
C GLU A 32 -1.89 13.61 9.22
N GLY A 33 -2.32 12.55 8.53
CA GLY A 33 -1.42 11.74 7.71
C GLY A 33 -0.77 12.51 6.56
N VAL A 34 -1.49 13.42 5.89
CA VAL A 34 -0.90 14.29 4.85
C VAL A 34 0.18 15.19 5.45
N TRP A 35 -0.08 15.82 6.59
CA TRP A 35 0.92 16.65 7.25
C TRP A 35 2.14 15.87 7.71
N LYS A 36 1.95 14.69 8.31
CA LYS A 36 3.06 13.82 8.69
C LYS A 36 3.92 13.42 7.47
N ALA A 37 3.29 13.13 6.34
CA ALA A 37 4.00 12.84 5.10
C ALA A 37 4.82 14.04 4.61
N VAL A 38 4.24 15.25 4.66
CA VAL A 38 4.93 16.51 4.30
C VAL A 38 6.15 16.76 5.18
N PHE A 39 6.06 16.45 6.47
CA PHE A 39 7.19 16.56 7.41
C PHE A 39 8.14 15.36 7.40
N GLY A 40 7.90 14.35 6.57
CA GLY A 40 8.78 13.20 6.41
C GLY A 40 8.62 12.11 7.49
N ASP A 41 7.59 12.19 8.33
CA ASP A 41 7.26 11.14 9.32
C ASP A 41 6.53 9.98 8.64
N PHE A 42 7.23 9.30 7.72
CA PHE A 42 6.66 8.20 6.94
C PHE A 42 6.31 6.98 7.79
N LYS A 43 6.99 6.80 8.93
CA LYS A 43 6.68 5.72 9.86
C LYS A 43 5.26 5.87 10.40
N SER A 44 4.96 7.02 11.00
CA SER A 44 3.61 7.29 11.54
C SER A 44 2.53 7.21 10.45
N VAL A 45 2.81 7.73 9.25
CA VAL A 45 1.88 7.62 8.12
C VAL A 45 1.61 6.16 7.78
N SER A 46 2.65 5.33 7.69
CA SER A 46 2.51 3.91 7.38
C SER A 46 1.66 3.16 8.43
N GLU A 47 1.84 3.49 9.71
CA GLU A 47 1.05 2.91 10.80
C GLU A 47 -0.40 3.39 10.76
N MET A 48 -0.65 4.70 10.58
CA MET A 48 -2.00 5.29 10.52
C MET A 48 -2.83 4.77 9.34
N PHE A 49 -2.19 4.53 8.19
CA PHE A 49 -2.86 4.09 6.97
C PHE A 49 -2.83 2.57 6.75
N MET A 50 -2.49 1.79 7.77
CA MET A 50 -2.48 0.34 7.68
C MET A 50 -3.86 -0.21 7.26
N ASP A 51 -4.94 0.38 7.77
CA ASP A 51 -6.32 -0.01 7.47
C ASP A 51 -6.90 0.69 6.22
N CYS A 52 -6.08 1.44 5.47
CA CYS A 52 -6.56 2.15 4.29
C CYS A 52 -6.88 1.19 3.14
N VAL A 53 -8.15 1.14 2.75
CA VAL A 53 -8.64 0.30 1.64
C VAL A 53 -8.50 0.96 0.26
N MET A 54 -7.81 2.07 0.16
CA MET A 54 -7.56 2.81 -1.10
C MET A 54 -8.83 3.19 -1.89
N CYS A 55 -9.96 3.42 -1.20
CA CYS A 55 -11.25 3.72 -1.83
C CYS A 55 -11.28 5.05 -2.60
N GLY A 56 -10.36 5.98 -2.32
CA GLY A 56 -10.22 7.26 -3.01
C GLY A 56 -11.22 8.35 -2.60
N LEU A 57 -12.13 8.11 -1.63
CA LEU A 57 -13.15 9.10 -1.23
C LEU A 57 -12.57 10.40 -0.66
N CYS A 58 -11.35 10.36 -0.15
CA CYS A 58 -10.64 11.55 0.34
C CYS A 58 -10.17 12.49 -0.80
N VAL A 59 -10.14 12.03 -2.06
CA VAL A 59 -9.65 12.83 -3.19
C VAL A 59 -10.69 13.88 -3.63
N PRO A 60 -11.94 13.53 -3.99
CA PRO A 60 -12.90 14.50 -4.52
C PRO A 60 -13.34 15.55 -3.51
N VAL A 61 -13.10 15.33 -2.21
CA VAL A 61 -13.45 16.30 -1.16
C VAL A 61 -12.30 17.26 -0.83
N CYS A 62 -11.14 17.08 -1.44
CA CYS A 62 -9.97 17.91 -1.18
C CYS A 62 -10.03 19.21 -1.97
N ILE A 63 -10.17 20.36 -1.25
CA ILE A 63 -10.22 21.69 -1.86
C ILE A 63 -8.86 22.18 -2.40
N ALA A 64 -7.79 21.46 -2.11
CA ALA A 64 -6.43 21.73 -2.59
C ALA A 64 -5.97 20.72 -3.66
N ASP A 65 -6.90 19.93 -4.22
CA ASP A 65 -6.66 18.93 -5.27
C ASP A 65 -5.55 17.90 -4.92
N ILE A 66 -5.34 17.66 -3.63
CA ILE A 66 -4.42 16.65 -3.15
C ILE A 66 -5.07 15.26 -3.33
N ALA A 67 -4.25 14.25 -3.61
CA ALA A 67 -4.63 12.84 -3.54
C ALA A 67 -4.09 12.20 -2.24
N PRO A 68 -4.76 12.37 -1.08
CA PRO A 68 -4.20 11.98 0.22
C PRO A 68 -3.88 10.50 0.33
N ASN A 69 -4.69 9.63 -0.29
CA ASN A 69 -4.45 8.19 -0.33
C ASN A 69 -3.15 7.84 -1.08
N LEU A 70 -2.82 8.56 -2.15
CA LEU A 70 -1.58 8.33 -2.91
C LEU A 70 -0.37 8.89 -2.16
N VAL A 71 -0.50 10.03 -1.49
CA VAL A 71 0.53 10.57 -0.59
C VAL A 71 0.86 9.57 0.51
N ALA A 72 -0.17 8.99 1.15
CA ALA A 72 0.00 7.97 2.18
C ALA A 72 0.63 6.68 1.62
N LEU A 73 0.20 6.23 0.44
CA LEU A 73 0.78 5.07 -0.23
C LEU A 73 2.27 5.28 -0.54
N TYR A 74 2.64 6.47 -1.02
CA TYR A 74 4.04 6.83 -1.23
C TYR A 74 4.84 6.72 0.07
N ALA A 75 4.36 7.35 1.16
CA ALA A 75 5.02 7.31 2.47
C ALA A 75 5.21 5.88 2.97
N SER A 76 4.18 5.04 2.87
CA SER A 76 4.23 3.62 3.27
C SER A 76 5.23 2.82 2.43
N ARG A 77 5.31 3.06 1.13
CA ARG A 77 6.29 2.41 0.25
C ARG A 77 7.72 2.82 0.55
N VAL A 78 7.96 4.09 0.82
CA VAL A 78 9.31 4.59 1.19
C VAL A 78 9.72 4.01 2.55
N GLN A 79 8.80 4.02 3.52
CA GLN A 79 9.03 3.42 4.83
C GLN A 79 9.40 1.93 4.71
N GLY A 80 8.60 1.15 3.97
CA GLY A 80 8.84 -0.28 3.79
C GLY A 80 10.10 -0.60 3.00
N ALA A 81 10.47 0.23 2.00
CA ALA A 81 11.63 -0.02 1.15
C ALA A 81 12.98 0.35 1.81
N HIS A 82 12.99 1.35 2.71
CA HIS A 82 14.23 1.97 3.16
C HIS A 82 14.44 1.96 4.68
N PHE A 83 13.38 1.84 5.46
CA PHE A 83 13.45 2.01 6.92
C PHE A 83 12.91 0.82 7.71
N THR A 84 12.10 -0.04 7.10
CA THR A 84 11.59 -1.25 7.75
C THR A 84 12.54 -2.41 7.52
N GLU A 85 12.91 -3.09 8.60
CA GLU A 85 13.71 -4.32 8.51
C GLU A 85 12.95 -5.39 7.73
N LYS A 86 13.65 -6.03 6.80
CA LYS A 86 13.09 -7.14 6.04
C LYS A 86 13.04 -8.39 6.92
N PRO A 87 11.89 -9.06 7.04
CA PRO A 87 11.82 -10.30 7.80
C PRO A 87 12.67 -11.39 7.12
N GLU A 88 13.47 -12.12 7.89
CA GLU A 88 14.31 -13.23 7.39
C GLU A 88 13.51 -14.25 6.57
N ARG A 89 12.25 -14.48 6.98
CA ARG A 89 11.34 -15.37 6.25
C ARG A 89 11.06 -14.89 4.83
N LEU A 90 11.05 -13.57 4.59
CA LEU A 90 10.85 -13.02 3.25
C LEU A 90 12.07 -13.31 2.35
N ASP A 91 13.28 -13.07 2.86
CA ASP A 91 14.51 -13.35 2.12
C ASP A 91 14.66 -14.85 1.80
N HIS A 92 14.30 -15.72 2.75
CA HIS A 92 14.27 -17.16 2.52
C HIS A 92 13.27 -17.52 1.41
N ARG A 93 12.06 -16.97 1.44
CA ARG A 93 11.03 -17.20 0.40
C ARG A 93 11.47 -16.68 -0.97
N ILE A 94 12.10 -15.50 -1.02
CA ILE A 94 12.62 -14.94 -2.26
C ILE A 94 13.68 -15.87 -2.87
N LYS A 95 14.59 -16.42 -2.06
CA LYS A 95 15.59 -17.39 -2.51
C LYS A 95 14.94 -18.65 -3.04
N GLU A 96 13.99 -19.24 -2.33
CA GLU A 96 13.25 -20.43 -2.78
C GLU A 96 12.60 -20.22 -4.17
N ILE A 97 12.02 -19.04 -4.41
CA ILE A 97 11.41 -18.68 -5.70
C ILE A 97 12.48 -18.51 -6.78
N ALA A 98 13.58 -17.83 -6.47
CA ALA A 98 14.68 -17.60 -7.40
C ALA A 98 15.37 -18.93 -7.80
N ASP A 99 15.52 -19.85 -6.85
CA ASP A 99 16.09 -21.20 -7.07
C ASP A 99 15.12 -22.15 -7.82
N GLY A 100 13.91 -21.68 -8.10
CA GLY A 100 12.94 -22.42 -8.89
C GLY A 100 12.19 -23.53 -8.14
N LYS A 101 12.17 -23.51 -6.80
CA LYS A 101 11.51 -24.54 -5.97
C LYS A 101 10.08 -24.85 -6.38
N TYR A 102 9.35 -23.84 -6.88
CA TYR A 102 7.93 -23.96 -7.25
C TYR A 102 7.70 -24.09 -8.76
N LYS A 103 8.77 -24.21 -9.56
CA LYS A 103 8.68 -24.17 -11.02
C LYS A 103 7.83 -25.31 -11.60
N ASP A 104 8.01 -26.52 -11.06
CA ASP A 104 7.29 -27.71 -11.55
C ASP A 104 5.81 -27.67 -11.12
N GLU A 105 5.54 -27.19 -9.90
CA GLU A 105 4.17 -26.98 -9.39
C GLU A 105 3.42 -25.93 -10.23
N TRP A 106 4.08 -24.82 -10.54
CA TRP A 106 3.53 -23.80 -11.44
C TRP A 106 3.24 -24.37 -12.84
N ALA A 107 4.17 -25.11 -13.41
CA ALA A 107 3.98 -25.72 -14.73
C ALA A 107 2.81 -26.72 -14.73
N ARG A 108 2.57 -27.41 -13.61
CA ARG A 108 1.41 -28.30 -13.43
C ARG A 108 0.11 -27.50 -13.35
N VAL A 109 0.06 -26.47 -12.50
CA VAL A 109 -1.14 -25.63 -12.30
C VAL A 109 -1.54 -24.94 -13.60
N MET A 110 -0.56 -24.42 -14.36
CA MET A 110 -0.82 -23.77 -15.65
C MET A 110 -1.39 -24.68 -16.75
N LYS A 111 -1.30 -25.99 -16.56
CA LYS A 111 -1.87 -26.99 -17.49
C LYS A 111 -3.21 -27.55 -17.03
N MET A 112 -3.64 -27.24 -15.80
CA MET A 112 -4.89 -27.71 -15.24
C MET A 112 -6.08 -27.02 -15.89
N THR A 113 -7.15 -27.76 -16.07
CA THR A 113 -8.46 -27.21 -16.46
C THR A 113 -9.12 -26.52 -15.26
N GLU A 114 -10.10 -25.63 -15.53
CA GLU A 114 -10.86 -24.94 -14.50
C GLU A 114 -11.53 -25.92 -13.50
N GLN A 115 -12.04 -27.06 -14.01
CA GLN A 115 -12.67 -28.10 -13.19
C GLN A 115 -11.69 -28.79 -12.24
N GLU A 116 -10.49 -29.06 -12.71
CA GLU A 116 -9.41 -29.66 -11.90
C GLU A 116 -8.93 -28.69 -10.83
N LEU A 117 -8.75 -27.41 -11.17
CA LEU A 117 -8.41 -26.36 -10.20
C LEU A 117 -9.47 -26.23 -9.12
N ALA A 118 -10.75 -26.26 -9.48
CA ALA A 118 -11.86 -26.17 -8.52
C ALA A 118 -11.85 -27.36 -7.53
N ARG A 119 -11.53 -28.58 -8.00
CA ARG A 119 -11.40 -29.77 -7.13
C ARG A 119 -10.26 -29.61 -6.12
N VAL A 120 -9.05 -29.25 -6.62
CA VAL A 120 -7.88 -29.04 -5.74
C VAL A 120 -8.14 -27.95 -4.69
N CYS A 121 -8.79 -26.85 -5.08
CA CYS A 121 -9.17 -25.80 -4.14
C CYS A 121 -10.21 -26.24 -3.09
N ALA A 122 -11.09 -27.16 -3.44
CA ALA A 122 -12.08 -27.73 -2.50
C ALA A 122 -11.45 -28.67 -1.46
N GLU A 123 -10.39 -29.40 -1.84
CA GLU A 123 -9.64 -30.30 -0.96
C GLU A 123 -8.73 -29.57 0.04
N LEU A 124 -8.41 -28.30 -0.21
CA LEU A 124 -7.55 -27.46 0.64
C LEU A 124 -8.33 -26.73 1.77
N LYS A 125 -9.62 -26.87 1.86
CA LYS A 125 -10.49 -26.33 2.93
C LYS A 125 -10.64 -27.31 4.07
#